data_ac9aac51b19d8d7ec4f99a280264d9eb
#
_entry.id   ac9aac51b19d8d7ec4f99a280264d9eb
#
_cell.length_a   1.000
_cell.length_b   1.000
_cell.length_c   1.000
_cell.angle_alpha   90.00
_cell.angle_beta   90.00
_cell.angle_gamma   90.00
#
_symmetry.space_group_name_H-M   'P 1'
#
loop_
_entity.id
_entity.type
_entity.pdbx_description
1 polymer ?
#
loop_
_entity_poly.entity_id
_entity_poly.type
_entity_poly.pdbx_seq_one_letter_code
_entity_poly.pdbx_strand_id
1 'polypeptide(L)'
;MNSKIKTAVKALVSTMFFIVLMTNAATAQEKDKATEGAKVVTTQMKSQLALNDSQYTKVMDVNKTFLQKAAEAEKGTTNATEKAKKIKMFTDERDSKLKSVLTETQYKTYTANKAAYGKKFREFYQ
;
A
#
# COMPACT_ATOMS: atom_id res chain seq x y z
N MET A 1 -28.54 35.44 27.48
CA MET A 1 -27.20 35.60 26.89
C MET A 1 -26.38 34.31 26.90
N ASN A 2 -26.38 33.57 27.99
CA ASN A 2 -25.56 32.36 28.10
C ASN A 2 -26.02 31.18 27.21
N SER A 3 -27.30 31.10 26.83
CA SER A 3 -27.81 30.01 25.97
C SER A 3 -27.36 30.10 24.50
N LYS A 4 -27.14 31.31 23.98
CA LYS A 4 -26.64 31.52 22.60
C LYS A 4 -25.19 31.12 22.45
N ILE A 5 -24.35 31.30 23.47
CA ILE A 5 -22.95 30.92 23.50
C ILE A 5 -22.81 29.39 23.56
N LYS A 6 -23.65 28.71 24.35
CA LYS A 6 -23.67 27.25 24.46
C LYS A 6 -24.08 26.58 23.16
N THR A 7 -24.96 27.15 22.38
CA THR A 7 -25.41 26.61 21.09
C THR A 7 -24.31 26.72 20.02
N ALA A 8 -23.54 27.81 20.01
CA ALA A 8 -22.43 28.00 19.08
C ALA A 8 -21.28 27.01 19.34
N VAL A 9 -20.99 26.72 20.60
CA VAL A 9 -19.95 25.75 20.99
C VAL A 9 -20.34 24.33 20.58
N LYS A 10 -21.61 23.96 20.70
CA LYS A 10 -22.09 22.63 20.24
C LYS A 10 -21.98 22.47 18.73
N ALA A 11 -22.25 23.50 17.97
CA ALA A 11 -22.12 23.45 16.50
C ALA A 11 -20.65 23.28 16.04
N LEU A 12 -19.71 23.94 16.69
CA LEU A 12 -18.28 23.82 16.42
C LEU A 12 -17.73 22.42 16.74
N VAL A 13 -18.16 21.83 17.85
CA VAL A 13 -17.75 20.47 18.23
C VAL A 13 -18.29 19.43 17.25
N SER A 14 -19.53 19.62 16.78
CA SER A 14 -20.15 18.72 15.80
C SER A 14 -19.42 18.76 14.46
N THR A 15 -18.99 19.93 14.01
CA THR A 15 -18.27 20.08 12.73
C THR A 15 -16.87 19.48 12.78
N MET A 16 -16.15 19.63 13.89
CA MET A 16 -14.84 19.00 14.09
C MET A 16 -14.92 17.48 14.14
N PHE A 17 -15.94 16.94 14.78
CA PHE A 17 -16.13 15.49 14.88
C PHE A 17 -16.40 14.84 13.52
N PHE A 18 -17.12 15.52 12.64
CA PHE A 18 -17.41 15.03 11.29
C PHE A 18 -16.16 14.97 10.39
N ILE A 19 -15.26 15.96 10.50
CA ILE A 19 -14.00 16.01 9.75
C ILE A 19 -13.07 14.86 10.17
N VAL A 20 -12.99 14.57 11.47
CA VAL A 20 -12.16 13.46 12.00
C VAL A 20 -12.66 12.10 11.51
N LEU A 21 -13.98 11.91 11.41
CA LEU A 21 -14.57 10.67 10.88
C LEU A 21 -14.26 10.45 9.40
N MET A 22 -14.26 11.50 8.58
CA MET A 22 -13.91 11.41 7.16
C MET A 22 -12.44 11.04 6.94
N THR A 23 -11.54 11.55 7.75
CA THR A 23 -10.11 11.24 7.67
C THR A 23 -9.83 9.77 7.99
N ASN A 24 -10.51 9.22 8.98
CA ASN A 24 -10.37 7.80 9.35
C ASN A 24 -10.91 6.85 8.28
N ALA A 25 -12.01 7.19 7.64
CA ALA A 25 -12.60 6.37 6.58
C ALA A 25 -11.68 6.29 5.33
N ALA A 26 -11.07 7.41 4.90
CA ALA A 26 -10.14 7.43 3.78
C ALA A 26 -8.89 6.59 4.05
N THR A 27 -8.30 6.68 5.25
CA THR A 27 -7.12 5.88 5.66
C THR A 27 -7.44 4.40 5.73
N ALA A 28 -8.62 4.00 6.21
CA ALA A 28 -9.06 2.61 6.25
C ALA A 28 -9.21 2.01 4.85
N GLN A 29 -9.79 2.74 3.88
CA GLN A 29 -9.95 2.30 2.50
C GLN A 29 -8.59 2.06 1.81
N GLU A 30 -7.60 2.90 2.07
CA GLU A 30 -6.24 2.73 1.52
C GLU A 30 -5.54 1.50 2.07
N LYS A 31 -5.67 1.24 3.36
CA LYS A 31 -5.14 0.04 4.00
C LYS A 31 -5.78 -1.22 3.44
N ASP A 32 -7.10 -1.21 3.21
CA ASP A 32 -7.83 -2.32 2.64
C ASP A 32 -7.39 -2.58 1.19
N LYS A 33 -7.22 -1.52 0.40
CA LYS A 33 -6.78 -1.61 -0.99
C LYS A 33 -5.35 -2.18 -1.11
N ALA A 34 -4.44 -1.75 -0.25
CA ALA A 34 -3.08 -2.30 -0.17
C ALA A 34 -3.08 -3.77 0.25
N THR A 35 -3.90 -4.15 1.21
CA THR A 35 -4.05 -5.54 1.65
C THR A 35 -4.62 -6.42 0.55
N GLU A 36 -5.63 -5.95 -0.15
CA GLU A 36 -6.24 -6.66 -1.28
C GLU A 36 -5.24 -6.84 -2.42
N GLY A 37 -4.53 -5.79 -2.80
CA GLY A 37 -3.52 -5.84 -3.84
C GLY A 37 -2.36 -6.78 -3.50
N ALA A 38 -1.89 -6.74 -2.26
CA ALA A 38 -0.86 -7.65 -1.77
C ALA A 38 -1.32 -9.11 -1.85
N LYS A 39 -2.56 -9.39 -1.48
CA LYS A 39 -3.14 -10.73 -1.56
C LYS A 39 -3.22 -11.21 -3.00
N VAL A 40 -3.70 -10.39 -3.92
CA VAL A 40 -3.83 -10.75 -5.34
C VAL A 40 -2.46 -11.08 -5.94
N VAL A 41 -1.47 -10.21 -5.77
CA VAL A 41 -0.14 -10.42 -6.36
C VAL A 41 0.59 -11.58 -5.67
N THR A 42 0.51 -11.69 -4.35
CA THR A 42 1.16 -12.78 -3.61
C THR A 42 0.56 -14.14 -3.94
N THR A 43 -0.74 -14.23 -4.15
CA THR A 43 -1.40 -15.46 -4.61
C THR A 43 -0.91 -15.87 -5.99
N GLN A 44 -0.75 -14.92 -6.90
CA GLN A 44 -0.16 -15.17 -8.22
C GLN A 44 1.29 -15.64 -8.10
N MET A 45 2.09 -14.98 -7.25
CA MET A 45 3.47 -15.39 -6.97
C MET A 45 3.54 -16.79 -6.36
N LYS A 46 2.64 -17.12 -5.44
CA LYS A 46 2.58 -18.46 -4.82
C LYS A 46 2.45 -19.54 -5.87
N SER A 47 1.57 -19.35 -6.83
CA SER A 47 1.35 -20.30 -7.93
C SER A 47 2.56 -20.40 -8.87
N GLN A 48 3.10 -19.25 -9.28
CA GLN A 48 4.18 -19.19 -10.28
C GLN A 48 5.56 -19.55 -9.72
N LEU A 49 5.81 -19.23 -8.45
CA LEU A 49 7.11 -19.46 -7.79
C LEU A 49 7.11 -20.71 -6.89
N ALA A 50 5.97 -21.35 -6.71
CA ALA A 50 5.79 -22.46 -5.77
C ALA A 50 6.21 -22.09 -4.34
N LEU A 51 5.68 -20.98 -3.82
CA LEU A 51 5.97 -20.52 -2.46
C LEU A 51 5.38 -21.48 -1.42
N ASN A 52 6.17 -21.79 -0.37
CA ASN A 52 5.63 -22.48 0.78
C ASN A 52 4.83 -21.48 1.67
N ASP A 53 4.17 -21.98 2.71
CA ASP A 53 3.29 -21.16 3.55
C ASP A 53 4.07 -20.07 4.31
N SER A 54 5.29 -20.36 4.77
CA SER A 54 6.16 -19.39 5.42
C SER A 54 6.60 -18.29 4.47
N GLN A 55 6.99 -18.63 3.25
CA GLN A 55 7.33 -17.68 2.21
C GLN A 55 6.13 -16.83 1.80
N TYR A 56 4.95 -17.44 1.66
CA TYR A 56 3.73 -16.73 1.33
C TYR A 56 3.44 -15.59 2.32
N THR A 57 3.53 -15.88 3.62
CA THR A 57 3.32 -14.87 4.66
C THR A 57 4.32 -13.73 4.58
N LYS A 58 5.60 -14.04 4.40
CA LYS A 58 6.67 -13.04 4.29
C LYS A 58 6.53 -12.19 3.02
N VAL A 59 6.24 -12.82 1.88
CA VAL A 59 6.02 -12.13 0.61
C VAL A 59 4.79 -11.24 0.69
N MET A 60 3.72 -11.71 1.35
CA MET A 60 2.52 -10.91 1.60
C MET A 60 2.86 -9.60 2.33
N ASP A 61 3.64 -9.68 3.42
CA ASP A 61 4.04 -8.50 4.19
C ASP A 61 4.91 -7.54 3.37
N VAL A 62 5.84 -8.06 2.58
CA VAL A 62 6.68 -7.25 1.68
C VAL A 62 5.84 -6.52 0.65
N ASN A 63 4.92 -7.20 0.00
CA ASN A 63 4.06 -6.63 -1.03
C ASN A 63 3.08 -5.60 -0.44
N LYS A 64 2.52 -5.88 0.74
CA LYS A 64 1.65 -4.94 1.45
C LYS A 64 2.38 -3.65 1.81
N THR A 65 3.58 -3.75 2.37
CA THR A 65 4.42 -2.60 2.72
C THR A 65 4.74 -1.77 1.48
N PHE A 66 5.10 -2.42 0.38
CA PHE A 66 5.34 -1.73 -0.90
C PHE A 66 4.11 -0.95 -1.36
N LEU A 67 2.94 -1.57 -1.36
CA LEU A 67 1.70 -0.93 -1.82
C LEU A 67 1.30 0.26 -0.93
N GLN A 68 1.49 0.15 0.38
CA GLN A 68 1.22 1.26 1.30
C GLN A 68 2.13 2.46 1.01
N LYS A 69 3.43 2.23 0.85
CA LYS A 69 4.41 3.28 0.53
C LYS A 69 4.17 3.88 -0.86
N ALA A 70 3.87 3.06 -1.85
CA ALA A 70 3.58 3.51 -3.20
C ALA A 70 2.31 4.37 -3.25
N ALA A 71 1.26 3.99 -2.53
CA ALA A 71 0.03 4.77 -2.44
C ALA A 71 0.27 6.13 -1.75
N GLU A 72 1.07 6.17 -0.70
CA GLU A 72 1.45 7.42 -0.04
C GLU A 72 2.24 8.33 -0.99
N ALA A 73 3.19 7.80 -1.74
CA ALA A 73 3.96 8.55 -2.72
C ALA A 73 3.08 9.09 -3.85
N GLU A 74 2.12 8.29 -4.32
CA GLU A 74 1.17 8.69 -5.36
C GLU A 74 0.32 9.88 -4.93
N LYS A 75 -0.14 9.90 -3.68
CA LYS A 75 -0.98 10.98 -3.14
C LYS A 75 -0.19 12.20 -2.68
N GLY A 76 0.91 11.98 -2.00
CA GLY A 76 1.67 13.03 -1.32
C GLY A 76 2.70 13.74 -2.18
N THR A 77 2.99 13.24 -3.38
CA THR A 77 4.03 13.79 -4.25
C THR A 77 3.42 14.31 -5.55
N THR A 78 3.41 15.64 -5.74
CA THR A 78 2.86 16.29 -6.92
C THR A 78 3.84 16.33 -8.10
N ASN A 79 5.14 16.34 -7.81
CA ASN A 79 6.19 16.34 -8.83
C ASN A 79 6.36 14.93 -9.41
N ALA A 80 6.15 14.78 -10.72
CA ALA A 80 6.22 13.49 -11.41
C ALA A 80 7.59 12.82 -11.32
N THR A 81 8.67 13.60 -11.39
CA THR A 81 10.04 13.09 -11.31
C THR A 81 10.35 12.55 -9.91
N GLU A 82 9.98 13.28 -8.86
CA GLU A 82 10.16 12.83 -7.48
C GLU A 82 9.30 11.62 -7.14
N LYS A 83 8.06 11.61 -7.62
CA LYS A 83 7.17 10.45 -7.48
C LYS A 83 7.81 9.20 -8.09
N ALA A 84 8.30 9.29 -9.32
CA ALA A 84 8.98 8.19 -10.00
C ALA A 84 10.20 7.69 -9.22
N LYS A 85 11.00 8.59 -8.66
CA LYS A 85 12.15 8.24 -7.81
C LYS A 85 11.74 7.49 -6.55
N LYS A 86 10.68 7.94 -5.87
CA LYS A 86 10.17 7.28 -4.66
C LYS A 86 9.63 5.88 -4.97
N ILE A 87 8.83 5.75 -6.02
CA ILE A 87 8.30 4.44 -6.45
C ILE A 87 9.43 3.49 -6.82
N LYS A 88 10.46 3.97 -7.53
CA LYS A 88 11.65 3.18 -7.84
C LYS A 88 12.38 2.74 -6.58
N MET A 89 12.57 3.62 -5.62
CA MET A 89 13.22 3.30 -4.34
C MET A 89 12.44 2.22 -3.59
N PHE A 90 11.13 2.32 -3.52
CA PHE A 90 10.28 1.30 -2.87
C PHE A 90 10.27 -0.02 -3.63
N THR A 91 10.34 0.03 -4.97
CA THR A 91 10.49 -1.15 -5.82
C THR A 91 11.80 -1.87 -5.55
N ASP A 92 12.91 -1.14 -5.46
CA ASP A 92 14.22 -1.69 -5.17
C ASP A 92 14.27 -2.30 -3.75
N GLU A 93 13.65 -1.64 -2.78
CA GLU A 93 13.51 -2.16 -1.41
C GLU A 93 12.69 -3.45 -1.38
N ARG A 94 11.57 -3.50 -2.08
CA ARG A 94 10.76 -4.71 -2.25
C ARG A 94 11.58 -5.85 -2.84
N ASP A 95 12.29 -5.60 -3.94
CA ASP A 95 13.08 -6.60 -4.62
C ASP A 95 14.20 -7.14 -3.72
N SER A 96 14.86 -6.28 -2.96
CA SER A 96 15.89 -6.67 -1.99
C SER A 96 15.34 -7.57 -0.90
N LYS A 97 14.17 -7.25 -0.35
CA LYS A 97 13.51 -8.08 0.66
C LYS A 97 13.05 -9.42 0.10
N LEU A 98 12.51 -9.44 -1.11
CA LEU A 98 12.11 -10.68 -1.78
C LEU A 98 13.31 -11.59 -2.04
N LYS A 99 14.45 -11.02 -2.40
CA LYS A 99 15.70 -11.78 -2.60
C LYS A 99 16.13 -12.52 -1.35
N SER A 100 15.89 -11.94 -0.16
CA SER A 100 16.21 -12.59 1.12
C SER A 100 15.22 -13.68 1.52
N VAL A 101 14.00 -13.67 1.00
CA VAL A 101 12.92 -14.62 1.30
C VAL A 101 12.88 -15.78 0.31
N LEU A 102 13.16 -15.49 -0.96
CA LEU A 102 13.09 -16.45 -2.06
C LEU A 102 14.39 -17.23 -2.22
N THR A 103 14.29 -18.47 -2.72
CA THR A 103 15.46 -19.20 -3.21
C THR A 103 16.00 -18.51 -4.48
N GLU A 104 17.22 -18.85 -4.87
CA GLU A 104 17.83 -18.30 -6.08
C GLU A 104 17.00 -18.60 -7.33
N THR A 105 16.49 -19.81 -7.45
CA THR A 105 15.62 -20.22 -8.57
C THR A 105 14.30 -19.44 -8.56
N GLN A 106 13.66 -19.31 -7.40
CA GLN A 106 12.44 -18.54 -7.25
C GLN A 106 12.65 -17.06 -7.60
N TYR A 107 13.78 -16.48 -7.17
CA TYR A 107 14.10 -15.08 -7.48
C TYR A 107 14.33 -14.84 -8.97
N LYS A 108 14.96 -15.78 -9.66
CA LYS A 108 15.10 -15.74 -11.14
C LYS A 108 13.73 -15.72 -11.82
N THR A 109 12.82 -16.59 -11.40
CA THR A 109 11.46 -16.65 -11.94
C THR A 109 10.69 -15.34 -11.61
N TYR A 110 10.85 -14.83 -10.39
CA TYR A 110 10.31 -13.53 -10.00
C TYR A 110 10.80 -12.41 -10.94
N THR A 111 12.10 -12.33 -11.18
CA THR A 111 12.71 -11.33 -12.06
C THR A 111 12.18 -11.43 -13.49
N ALA A 112 12.00 -12.63 -14.01
CA ALA A 112 11.42 -12.84 -15.34
C ALA A 112 9.97 -12.35 -15.46
N ASN A 113 9.19 -12.36 -14.37
CA ASN A 113 7.80 -11.94 -14.32
C ASN A 113 7.60 -10.55 -13.69
N LYS A 114 8.68 -9.86 -13.34
CA LYS A 114 8.63 -8.59 -12.59
C LYS A 114 7.79 -7.52 -13.26
N ALA A 115 7.85 -7.40 -14.58
CA ALA A 115 7.07 -6.42 -15.34
C ALA A 115 5.56 -6.66 -15.19
N ALA A 116 5.13 -7.92 -15.23
CA ALA A 116 3.72 -8.29 -15.03
C ALA A 116 3.25 -8.00 -13.61
N TYR A 117 4.07 -8.32 -12.61
CA TYR A 117 3.76 -7.97 -11.21
C TYR A 117 3.68 -6.47 -11.01
N GLY A 118 4.60 -5.70 -11.59
CA GLY A 118 4.60 -4.24 -11.53
C GLY A 118 3.34 -3.62 -12.11
N LYS A 119 2.88 -4.15 -13.24
CA LYS A 119 1.61 -3.73 -13.86
C LYS A 119 0.43 -4.00 -12.92
N LYS A 120 0.40 -5.17 -12.29
CA LYS A 120 -0.66 -5.54 -11.35
C LYS A 120 -0.64 -4.68 -10.09
N PHE A 121 0.53 -4.40 -9.53
CA PHE A 121 0.66 -3.49 -8.39
C PHE A 121 0.10 -2.10 -8.69
N ARG A 122 0.36 -1.55 -9.87
CA ARG A 122 -0.13 -0.22 -10.25
C ARG A 122 -1.65 -0.10 -10.19
N GLU A 123 -2.39 -1.16 -10.46
CA GLU A 123 -3.85 -1.18 -10.34
C GLU A 123 -4.33 -0.86 -8.92
N PHE A 124 -3.48 -1.06 -7.92
CA PHE A 124 -3.83 -0.89 -6.51
C PHE A 124 -3.27 0.37 -5.85
N TYR A 125 -2.30 1.04 -6.45
CA TYR A 125 -1.76 2.28 -5.86
C TYR A 125 -1.94 3.52 -6.75
N GLN A 126 -2.28 3.38 -8.00
CA GLN A 126 -2.66 4.46 -8.89
C GLN A 126 -4.20 4.58 -8.94
#